data_b048dc4b45c164b3aca11804ed8d463c
#
_entry.id   b048dc4b45c164b3aca11804ed8d463c
#
_cell.length_a   1.000
_cell.length_b   1.000
_cell.length_c   1.000
_cell.angle_alpha   90.00
_cell.angle_beta   90.00
_cell.angle_gamma   90.00
#
_symmetry.space_group_name_H-M   'P 1'
#
loop_
_entity.id
_entity.type
_entity.pdbx_description
1 polymer ?
#
loop_
_entity_poly.entity_id
_entity_poly.type
_entity_poly.pdbx_seq_one_letter_code
_entity_poly.pdbx_strand_id
1 'polypeptide(L)'
;MGVQLPRLEAESKINSHDTLADAATAAQEKAPSTTGSMLRVSLWAAFAAWIANFDNGYSGTVLIMPSYKRAFGTCERVLDPNTYIRIEDCSLTPLQQSLISLSYLFIAIGGGVSALTSHRFGRRGAIQVGCMLAIIGAAGMLGTGGSFLHYMVCKCISAVGVGQLMASSVTYSSECIVASKRGISLGLYNVGLAMGNVASSAVCAGSARLEPHNDWQWKTPILCQIPLGLILGAGILMFPESPRWFMGHGREEEARQSFCVLYRQNPYSPDITAQIDKIKANLEKEREHAKKVSCFDIYRKKHIRRTLISGFIMVGLTISGIQFVQPYAALFLKGVGIQNPYLINVIIGLCILGGSFLGPFIVEYGGRRVASLSGYIVMATCMLVLSSVNTALGMDDVAKIVVVVLLCLWAFVFGGTIAATANLSAVEMHSVSLRTYGQASTTILYGIFTFGATFWTPYMLSPYYGDMGPNVGYFYSGVTVVIAVLTFLLVPETASLTLEQIDDQFNSGIKACKTSVVRNKAIASSKKQGVARGDVRV
;
A
#
# COMPACT_ATOMS: atom_id res chain seq x y z
N MET A 1 62.98 49.76 -5.15
CA MET A 1 62.62 48.91 -4.03
C MET A 1 61.17 48.58 -4.17
N GLY A 2 60.91 47.42 -4.67
CA GLY A 2 59.56 46.96 -4.94
C GLY A 2 58.95 46.26 -3.74
N VAL A 3 57.65 46.41 -3.60
CA VAL A 3 56.85 45.60 -2.71
C VAL A 3 55.93 44.77 -3.57
N GLN A 4 56.27 43.49 -3.73
CA GLN A 4 55.35 42.45 -4.18
C GLN A 4 54.97 41.63 -2.95
N LEU A 5 53.70 41.68 -2.54
CA LEU A 5 52.96 40.66 -1.79
C LEU A 5 51.53 41.19 -1.65
N PRO A 6 50.55 40.64 -2.36
CA PRO A 6 49.63 39.67 -1.75
C PRO A 6 48.97 38.73 -2.81
N ARG A 7 49.73 37.97 -3.57
CA ARG A 7 49.10 36.95 -4.49
C ARG A 7 49.09 35.53 -3.93
N LEU A 8 49.89 35.21 -2.96
CA LEU A 8 50.01 33.85 -2.42
C LEU A 8 48.92 33.46 -1.40
N GLU A 9 48.30 34.43 -0.72
CA GLU A 9 47.19 34.11 0.23
C GLU A 9 45.84 33.89 -0.46
N ALA A 10 45.60 34.44 -1.64
CA ALA A 10 44.38 34.22 -2.41
C ALA A 10 44.33 32.82 -3.06
N GLU A 11 45.47 32.34 -3.59
CA GLU A 11 45.55 31.01 -4.20
C GLU A 11 45.48 29.87 -3.16
N SER A 12 45.99 30.06 -1.93
CA SER A 12 45.87 29.06 -0.86
C SER A 12 44.43 28.91 -0.33
N LYS A 13 43.62 29.99 -0.35
CA LYS A 13 42.22 29.94 0.03
C LYS A 13 41.31 29.35 -1.04
N ILE A 14 41.63 29.53 -2.32
CA ILE A 14 40.87 28.93 -3.43
C ILE A 14 41.12 27.43 -3.48
N ASN A 15 42.34 26.94 -3.31
CA ASN A 15 42.65 25.51 -3.27
C ASN A 15 42.05 24.78 -2.03
N SER A 16 41.90 25.47 -0.90
CA SER A 16 41.27 24.84 0.28
C SER A 16 39.76 24.71 0.17
N HIS A 17 39.10 25.61 -0.59
CA HIS A 17 37.65 25.49 -0.86
C HIS A 17 37.32 24.42 -1.89
N ASP A 18 38.14 24.24 -2.92
CA ASP A 18 37.95 23.18 -3.92
C ASP A 18 38.25 21.79 -3.34
N THR A 19 39.27 21.64 -2.49
CA THR A 19 39.54 20.38 -1.79
C THR A 19 38.49 20.02 -0.76
N LEU A 20 37.84 20.99 -0.11
CA LEU A 20 36.71 20.76 0.79
C LEU A 20 35.43 20.44 0.03
N ALA A 21 35.20 21.04 -1.14
CA ALA A 21 34.08 20.71 -2.01
C ALA A 21 34.24 19.32 -2.65
N ASP A 22 35.45 18.97 -3.08
CA ASP A 22 35.78 17.63 -3.61
C ASP A 22 35.76 16.55 -2.50
N ALA A 23 36.21 16.87 -1.30
CA ALA A 23 36.07 15.98 -0.14
C ALA A 23 34.61 15.81 0.30
N ALA A 24 33.78 16.86 0.20
CA ALA A 24 32.35 16.78 0.46
C ALA A 24 31.59 16.01 -0.62
N THR A 25 31.98 16.14 -1.90
CA THR A 25 31.45 15.34 -3.00
C THR A 25 31.91 13.88 -2.94
N ALA A 26 33.17 13.61 -2.59
CA ALA A 26 33.69 12.26 -2.38
C ALA A 26 33.08 11.58 -1.13
N ALA A 27 32.77 12.34 -0.08
CA ALA A 27 32.03 11.84 1.09
C ALA A 27 30.54 11.57 0.77
N GLN A 28 29.98 12.22 -0.24
CA GLN A 28 28.61 11.98 -0.73
C GLN A 28 28.52 10.68 -1.57
N GLU A 29 29.62 10.15 -2.08
CA GLU A 29 29.65 8.99 -2.99
C GLU A 29 29.77 7.63 -2.27
N LYS A 30 30.10 7.61 -0.99
CA LYS A 30 30.10 6.39 -0.16
C LYS A 30 28.87 6.34 0.75
N ALA A 31 27.67 6.17 0.15
CA ALA A 31 26.52 5.72 0.95
C ALA A 31 26.88 4.39 1.61
N PRO A 32 26.68 4.22 2.94
CA PRO A 32 27.01 2.98 3.62
C PRO A 32 26.35 1.79 2.94
N SER A 33 27.10 0.72 2.71
CA SER A 33 26.59 -0.50 2.08
C SER A 33 25.41 -1.04 2.89
N THR A 34 24.41 -1.59 2.19
CA THR A 34 23.26 -2.22 2.85
C THR A 34 23.74 -3.32 3.78
N THR A 35 23.60 -3.14 5.09
CA THR A 35 23.98 -4.16 6.07
C THR A 35 22.91 -5.22 6.19
N GLY A 36 23.28 -6.43 6.60
CA GLY A 36 22.31 -7.49 6.88
C GLY A 36 21.27 -7.11 7.95
N SER A 37 21.59 -6.15 8.84
CA SER A 37 20.65 -5.62 9.84
C SER A 37 19.54 -4.79 9.21
N MET A 38 19.84 -3.94 8.23
CA MET A 38 18.85 -3.16 7.49
C MET A 38 17.91 -4.05 6.67
N LEU A 39 18.45 -5.08 6.03
CA LEU A 39 17.65 -6.05 5.29
C LEU A 39 16.69 -6.80 6.23
N ARG A 40 17.14 -7.22 7.41
CA ARG A 40 16.26 -7.85 8.42
C ARG A 40 15.11 -6.95 8.85
N VAL A 41 15.37 -5.65 9.07
CA VAL A 41 14.31 -4.66 9.39
C VAL A 41 13.30 -4.57 8.24
N SER A 42 13.75 -4.53 6.98
CA SER A 42 12.85 -4.50 5.81
C SER A 42 12.01 -5.76 5.70
N LEU A 43 12.62 -6.94 5.91
CA LEU A 43 11.90 -8.21 5.90
C LEU A 43 10.88 -8.29 7.04
N TRP A 44 11.20 -7.73 8.22
CA TRP A 44 10.29 -7.69 9.34
C TRP A 44 9.10 -6.75 9.09
N ALA A 45 9.34 -5.61 8.44
CA ALA A 45 8.28 -4.71 7.98
C ALA A 45 7.42 -5.36 6.88
N ALA A 46 8.02 -6.14 5.97
CA ALA A 46 7.30 -6.93 4.99
C ALA A 46 6.45 -8.03 5.65
N PHE A 47 6.92 -8.62 6.75
CA PHE A 47 6.15 -9.58 7.53
C PHE A 47 4.96 -8.92 8.25
N ALA A 48 5.11 -7.69 8.74
CA ALA A 48 3.99 -6.92 9.27
C ALA A 48 2.93 -6.61 8.19
N ALA A 49 3.37 -6.27 6.97
CA ALA A 49 2.50 -6.10 5.81
C ALA A 49 1.77 -7.41 5.44
N TRP A 50 2.49 -8.52 5.49
CA TRP A 50 1.94 -9.85 5.25
C TRP A 50 0.80 -10.18 6.22
N ILE A 51 0.98 -9.93 7.53
CA ILE A 51 -0.05 -10.15 8.55
C ILE A 51 -1.25 -9.21 8.33
N ALA A 52 -0.99 -7.95 8.01
CA ALA A 52 -2.05 -6.98 7.76
C ALA A 52 -2.94 -7.37 6.58
N ASN A 53 -2.35 -7.84 5.48
CA ASN A 53 -3.14 -8.24 4.32
C ASN A 53 -3.69 -9.69 4.41
N PHE A 54 -3.15 -10.50 5.31
CA PHE A 54 -3.75 -11.78 5.68
C PHE A 54 -5.14 -11.57 6.29
N ASP A 55 -5.31 -10.58 7.17
CA ASP A 55 -6.61 -10.21 7.76
C ASP A 55 -7.63 -9.75 6.72
N ASN A 56 -7.19 -8.99 5.73
CA ASN A 56 -8.06 -8.53 4.63
C ASN A 56 -8.43 -9.67 3.68
N GLY A 57 -7.50 -10.56 3.36
CA GLY A 57 -7.66 -11.58 2.33
C GLY A 57 -8.65 -12.69 2.68
N TYR A 58 -8.78 -13.11 3.96
CA TYR A 58 -9.77 -14.11 4.31
C TYR A 58 -11.19 -13.53 4.43
N SER A 59 -11.34 -12.23 4.70
CA SER A 59 -12.61 -11.61 5.07
C SER A 59 -13.74 -11.82 4.06
N GLY A 60 -13.43 -11.74 2.76
CA GLY A 60 -14.39 -12.02 1.70
C GLY A 60 -14.59 -13.51 1.44
N THR A 61 -13.53 -14.32 1.59
CA THR A 61 -13.59 -15.75 1.30
C THR A 61 -14.41 -16.53 2.31
N VAL A 62 -14.44 -16.12 3.59
CA VAL A 62 -15.26 -16.77 4.61
C VAL A 62 -16.76 -16.60 4.37
N LEU A 63 -17.20 -15.56 3.67
CA LEU A 63 -18.62 -15.30 3.34
C LEU A 63 -19.30 -16.43 2.56
N ILE A 64 -18.54 -17.18 1.77
CA ILE A 64 -19.07 -18.29 0.97
C ILE A 64 -19.05 -19.63 1.71
N MET A 65 -18.42 -19.71 2.89
CA MET A 65 -18.31 -20.93 3.67
C MET A 65 -19.67 -21.32 4.29
N PRO A 66 -20.12 -22.58 4.13
CA PRO A 66 -21.40 -23.02 4.67
C PRO A 66 -21.52 -22.85 6.19
N SER A 67 -20.45 -23.14 6.94
CA SER A 67 -20.43 -22.99 8.39
C SER A 67 -20.57 -21.53 8.85
N TYR A 68 -19.96 -20.56 8.12
CA TYR A 68 -20.10 -19.14 8.40
C TYR A 68 -21.53 -18.64 8.13
N LYS A 69 -22.10 -19.06 6.99
CA LYS A 69 -23.49 -18.74 6.65
C LYS A 69 -24.47 -19.28 7.68
N ARG A 70 -24.22 -20.48 8.22
CA ARG A 70 -25.04 -21.06 9.30
C ARG A 70 -24.88 -20.28 10.59
N ALA A 71 -23.68 -19.88 10.96
CA ALA A 71 -23.43 -19.19 12.22
C ALA A 71 -24.09 -17.79 12.27
N PHE A 72 -24.17 -17.09 11.13
CA PHE A 72 -24.55 -15.67 11.08
C PHE A 72 -25.72 -15.34 10.15
N GLY A 73 -26.09 -16.24 9.25
CA GLY A 73 -27.15 -16.02 8.26
C GLY A 73 -28.52 -16.52 8.72
N THR A 74 -29.48 -16.37 7.84
CA THR A 74 -30.81 -16.95 7.96
C THR A 74 -30.85 -18.27 7.21
N CYS A 75 -31.32 -19.33 7.90
CA CYS A 75 -31.40 -20.67 7.32
C CYS A 75 -32.85 -21.02 7.04
N GLU A 76 -33.15 -21.40 5.81
CA GLU A 76 -34.47 -21.91 5.39
C GLU A 76 -34.38 -23.37 4.99
N ARG A 77 -35.44 -24.14 5.24
CA ARG A 77 -35.51 -25.53 4.79
C ARG A 77 -36.10 -25.58 3.38
N VAL A 78 -35.24 -25.76 2.41
CA VAL A 78 -35.61 -25.85 0.99
C VAL A 78 -35.60 -27.31 0.55
N LEU A 79 -36.55 -27.70 -0.30
CA LEU A 79 -36.57 -29.04 -0.91
C LEU A 79 -35.54 -29.06 -2.06
N ASP A 80 -34.52 -29.92 -1.98
CA ASP A 80 -33.59 -30.12 -3.05
C ASP A 80 -34.30 -30.71 -4.29
N PRO A 81 -34.29 -30.03 -5.44
CA PRO A 81 -34.97 -30.52 -6.65
C PRO A 81 -34.47 -31.87 -7.15
N ASN A 82 -33.20 -32.22 -6.85
CA ASN A 82 -32.56 -33.43 -7.34
C ASN A 82 -32.73 -34.64 -6.41
N THR A 83 -32.73 -34.40 -5.11
CA THR A 83 -32.78 -35.49 -4.09
C THR A 83 -34.10 -35.59 -3.38
N TYR A 84 -35.02 -34.61 -3.52
CA TYR A 84 -36.30 -34.50 -2.78
C TYR A 84 -36.13 -34.53 -1.26
N ILE A 85 -34.93 -34.27 -0.76
CA ILE A 85 -34.62 -34.16 0.67
C ILE A 85 -34.67 -32.68 1.07
N ARG A 86 -35.23 -32.40 2.26
CA ARG A 86 -35.16 -31.06 2.82
C ARG A 86 -33.75 -30.78 3.31
N ILE A 87 -33.06 -29.87 2.62
CA ILE A 87 -31.75 -29.37 2.99
C ILE A 87 -31.88 -28.00 3.64
N GLU A 88 -31.00 -27.70 4.55
CA GLU A 88 -30.88 -26.41 5.19
C GLU A 88 -30.03 -25.50 4.29
N ASP A 89 -30.65 -24.55 3.62
CA ASP A 89 -29.94 -23.52 2.84
C ASP A 89 -29.85 -22.25 3.69
N CYS A 90 -28.61 -21.86 3.99
CA CYS A 90 -28.31 -20.68 4.80
C CYS A 90 -27.73 -19.58 3.93
N SER A 91 -28.32 -18.40 3.97
CA SER A 91 -27.88 -17.24 3.21
C SER A 91 -27.59 -16.04 4.10
N LEU A 92 -26.61 -15.23 3.69
CA LEU A 92 -26.32 -13.93 4.32
C LEU A 92 -27.06 -12.83 3.55
N THR A 93 -27.65 -11.90 4.28
CA THR A 93 -28.24 -10.72 3.66
C THR A 93 -27.15 -9.87 2.98
N PRO A 94 -27.46 -9.15 1.89
CA PRO A 94 -26.49 -8.24 1.27
C PRO A 94 -25.94 -7.19 2.24
N LEU A 95 -26.73 -6.75 3.21
CA LEU A 95 -26.28 -5.86 4.27
C LEU A 95 -25.18 -6.50 5.13
N GLN A 96 -25.38 -7.76 5.58
CA GLN A 96 -24.35 -8.47 6.37
C GLN A 96 -23.05 -8.65 5.58
N GLN A 97 -23.15 -8.96 4.29
CA GLN A 97 -21.97 -9.05 3.41
C GLN A 97 -21.27 -7.70 3.25
N SER A 98 -22.05 -6.63 3.11
CA SER A 98 -21.52 -5.27 2.93
C SER A 98 -20.94 -4.67 4.21
N LEU A 99 -21.46 -5.03 5.39
CA LEU A 99 -20.95 -4.52 6.67
C LEU A 99 -19.49 -4.92 6.93
N ILE A 100 -18.99 -5.99 6.32
CA ILE A 100 -17.55 -6.33 6.37
C ILE A 100 -16.67 -5.21 5.85
N SER A 101 -17.17 -4.41 4.89
CA SER A 101 -16.47 -3.23 4.39
C SER A 101 -16.19 -2.18 5.47
N LEU A 102 -16.96 -2.16 6.55
CA LEU A 102 -16.76 -1.23 7.67
C LEU A 102 -15.35 -1.36 8.26
N SER A 103 -14.75 -2.55 8.18
CA SER A 103 -13.35 -2.77 8.59
C SER A 103 -12.36 -1.81 7.89
N TYR A 104 -12.60 -1.40 6.64
CA TYR A 104 -11.70 -0.47 5.93
C TYR A 104 -11.71 0.95 6.52
N LEU A 105 -12.84 1.41 7.06
CA LEU A 105 -12.87 2.68 7.80
C LEU A 105 -12.06 2.57 9.10
N PHE A 106 -12.17 1.45 9.80
CA PHE A 106 -11.41 1.21 11.02
C PHE A 106 -9.92 1.00 10.76
N ILE A 107 -9.53 0.46 9.59
CA ILE A 107 -8.13 0.46 9.12
C ILE A 107 -7.62 1.91 8.97
N ALA A 108 -8.40 2.79 8.36
CA ALA A 108 -8.02 4.21 8.23
C ALA A 108 -7.89 4.89 9.60
N ILE A 109 -8.79 4.63 10.54
CA ILE A 109 -8.69 5.10 11.94
C ILE A 109 -7.41 4.57 12.59
N GLY A 110 -7.09 3.28 12.41
CA GLY A 110 -5.87 2.66 12.92
C GLY A 110 -4.61 3.31 12.38
N GLY A 111 -4.59 3.67 11.10
CA GLY A 111 -3.51 4.47 10.50
C GLY A 111 -3.34 5.84 11.18
N GLY A 112 -4.44 6.52 11.51
CA GLY A 112 -4.41 7.77 12.28
C GLY A 112 -3.90 7.59 13.72
N VAL A 113 -4.38 6.55 14.41
CA VAL A 113 -3.93 6.19 15.77
C VAL A 113 -2.44 5.85 15.78
N SER A 114 -1.92 5.26 14.69
CA SER A 114 -0.49 4.97 14.53
C SER A 114 0.40 6.21 14.68
N ALA A 115 -0.04 7.39 14.24
CA ALA A 115 0.72 8.62 14.40
C ALA A 115 0.89 8.99 15.88
N LEU A 116 -0.17 8.86 16.69
CA LEU A 116 -0.16 9.16 18.12
C LEU A 116 0.69 8.15 18.91
N THR A 117 0.47 6.86 18.64
CA THR A 117 1.20 5.78 19.32
C THR A 117 2.69 5.76 18.94
N SER A 118 3.03 6.01 17.66
CA SER A 118 4.41 6.11 17.19
C SER A 118 5.15 7.32 17.79
N HIS A 119 4.44 8.41 18.04
CA HIS A 119 5.05 9.56 18.73
C HIS A 119 5.35 9.21 20.20
N ARG A 120 4.40 8.60 20.91
CA ARG A 120 4.52 8.36 22.37
C ARG A 120 5.40 7.17 22.71
N PHE A 121 5.21 6.02 22.03
CA PHE A 121 5.83 4.74 22.36
C PHE A 121 6.96 4.32 21.42
N GLY A 122 7.27 5.13 20.42
CA GLY A 122 8.20 4.76 19.34
C GLY A 122 7.55 3.90 18.25
N ARG A 123 8.34 3.59 17.24
CA ARG A 123 7.83 2.80 16.10
C ARG A 123 7.62 1.34 16.48
N ARG A 124 8.51 0.78 17.30
CA ARG A 124 8.39 -0.58 17.83
C ARG A 124 7.16 -0.70 18.72
N GLY A 125 6.96 0.25 19.64
CA GLY A 125 5.78 0.29 20.51
C GLY A 125 4.48 0.41 19.73
N ALA A 126 4.44 1.21 18.67
CA ALA A 126 3.27 1.30 17.80
C ALA A 126 2.96 -0.04 17.09
N ILE A 127 3.97 -0.76 16.59
CA ILE A 127 3.78 -2.09 16.01
C ILE A 127 3.23 -3.06 17.05
N GLN A 128 3.73 -3.04 18.28
CA GLN A 128 3.24 -3.89 19.38
C GLN A 128 1.76 -3.62 19.74
N VAL A 129 1.37 -2.34 19.82
CA VAL A 129 -0.04 -1.96 20.04
C VAL A 129 -0.91 -2.46 18.89
N GLY A 130 -0.44 -2.35 17.64
CA GLY A 130 -1.13 -2.89 16.47
C GLY A 130 -1.33 -4.41 16.56
N CYS A 131 -0.28 -5.16 16.95
CA CYS A 131 -0.37 -6.61 17.17
C CYS A 131 -1.37 -6.95 18.29
N MET A 132 -1.33 -6.24 19.41
CA MET A 132 -2.26 -6.45 20.52
C MET A 132 -3.72 -6.29 20.09
N LEU A 133 -4.04 -5.19 19.39
CA LEU A 133 -5.40 -4.94 18.91
C LEU A 133 -5.86 -6.00 17.90
N ALA A 134 -4.99 -6.42 16.98
CA ALA A 134 -5.28 -7.47 16.02
C ALA A 134 -5.56 -8.83 16.73
N ILE A 135 -4.76 -9.20 17.74
CA ILE A 135 -4.92 -10.42 18.51
C ILE A 135 -6.21 -10.37 19.34
N ILE A 136 -6.49 -9.25 20.03
CA ILE A 136 -7.72 -9.07 20.82
C ILE A 136 -8.96 -9.21 19.92
N GLY A 137 -8.95 -8.54 18.75
CA GLY A 137 -10.02 -8.65 17.78
C GLY A 137 -10.20 -10.08 17.26
N ALA A 138 -9.10 -10.76 16.89
CA ALA A 138 -9.14 -12.14 16.42
C ALA A 138 -9.67 -13.12 17.51
N ALA A 139 -9.19 -13.00 18.73
CA ALA A 139 -9.67 -13.81 19.86
C ALA A 139 -11.16 -13.56 20.14
N GLY A 140 -11.61 -12.31 20.10
CA GLY A 140 -13.01 -11.94 20.24
C GLY A 140 -13.90 -12.53 19.13
N MET A 141 -13.43 -12.53 17.86
CA MET A 141 -14.16 -13.15 16.76
C MET A 141 -14.34 -14.67 16.95
N LEU A 142 -13.36 -15.37 17.52
CA LEU A 142 -13.48 -16.81 17.82
C LEU A 142 -14.54 -17.11 18.87
N GLY A 143 -14.79 -16.19 19.79
CA GLY A 143 -15.74 -16.34 20.91
C GLY A 143 -17.15 -15.81 20.64
N THR A 144 -17.55 -15.54 19.40
CA THR A 144 -18.79 -14.81 19.08
C THR A 144 -20.11 -15.52 19.40
N GLY A 145 -20.10 -16.82 19.60
CA GLY A 145 -21.33 -17.58 19.98
C GLY A 145 -22.51 -17.41 19.00
N GLY A 146 -22.26 -17.09 17.72
CA GLY A 146 -23.31 -16.89 16.70
C GLY A 146 -23.85 -15.46 16.58
N SER A 147 -23.37 -14.50 17.38
CA SER A 147 -23.79 -13.10 17.25
C SER A 147 -22.99 -12.37 16.17
N PHE A 148 -23.64 -11.99 15.06
CA PHE A 148 -23.03 -11.21 13.97
C PHE A 148 -22.52 -9.84 14.45
N LEU A 149 -23.28 -9.16 15.33
CA LEU A 149 -22.85 -7.87 15.87
C LEU A 149 -21.55 -7.98 16.68
N HIS A 150 -21.44 -9.01 17.53
CA HIS A 150 -20.22 -9.29 18.29
C HIS A 150 -19.04 -9.54 17.33
N TYR A 151 -19.24 -10.38 16.29
CA TYR A 151 -18.23 -10.62 15.25
C TYR A 151 -17.75 -9.32 14.62
N MET A 152 -18.68 -8.45 14.20
CA MET A 152 -18.36 -7.19 13.54
C MET A 152 -17.61 -6.22 14.45
N VAL A 153 -18.00 -6.08 15.72
CA VAL A 153 -17.28 -5.22 16.68
C VAL A 153 -15.83 -5.72 16.85
N CYS A 154 -15.64 -7.01 17.03
CA CYS A 154 -14.31 -7.62 17.16
C CYS A 154 -13.49 -7.47 15.86
N LYS A 155 -14.13 -7.59 14.68
CA LYS A 155 -13.50 -7.35 13.38
C LYS A 155 -13.06 -5.89 13.24
N CYS A 156 -13.84 -4.92 13.70
CA CYS A 156 -13.46 -3.51 13.71
C CYS A 156 -12.25 -3.24 14.62
N ILE A 157 -12.20 -3.90 15.80
CA ILE A 157 -11.03 -3.80 16.70
C ILE A 157 -9.77 -4.36 16.02
N SER A 158 -9.86 -5.55 15.40
CA SER A 158 -8.76 -6.12 14.61
C SER A 158 -8.33 -5.17 13.49
N ALA A 159 -9.28 -4.56 12.79
CA ALA A 159 -9.04 -3.64 11.68
C ALA A 159 -8.26 -2.38 12.12
N VAL A 160 -8.54 -1.83 13.32
CA VAL A 160 -7.70 -0.74 13.88
C VAL A 160 -6.26 -1.22 14.07
N GLY A 161 -6.06 -2.42 14.60
CA GLY A 161 -4.74 -3.03 14.76
C GLY A 161 -4.01 -3.20 13.41
N VAL A 162 -4.71 -3.71 12.41
CA VAL A 162 -4.19 -3.87 11.04
C VAL A 162 -3.77 -2.53 10.43
N GLY A 163 -4.61 -1.50 10.52
CA GLY A 163 -4.30 -0.16 10.02
C GLY A 163 -3.08 0.45 10.70
N GLN A 164 -2.94 0.21 12.01
CA GLN A 164 -1.77 0.63 12.77
C GLN A 164 -0.51 -0.11 12.34
N LEU A 165 -0.57 -1.43 12.09
CA LEU A 165 0.54 -2.21 11.56
C LEU A 165 0.97 -1.72 10.18
N MET A 166 0.04 -1.45 9.29
CA MET A 166 0.33 -0.95 7.94
C MET A 166 1.09 0.38 7.99
N ALA A 167 0.63 1.34 8.79
CA ALA A 167 1.25 2.66 8.86
C ALA A 167 2.59 2.66 9.61
N SER A 168 2.66 1.99 10.78
CA SER A 168 3.87 2.01 11.62
C SER A 168 5.02 1.20 11.02
N SER A 169 4.76 0.08 10.34
CA SER A 169 5.81 -0.76 9.76
C SER A 169 6.50 -0.10 8.55
N VAL A 170 5.74 0.59 7.69
CA VAL A 170 6.32 1.38 6.58
C VAL A 170 7.19 2.51 7.11
N THR A 171 6.69 3.24 8.11
CA THR A 171 7.41 4.35 8.73
C THR A 171 8.70 3.84 9.38
N TYR A 172 8.62 2.78 10.19
CA TYR A 172 9.77 2.17 10.85
C TYR A 172 10.84 1.73 9.84
N SER A 173 10.44 1.01 8.81
CA SER A 173 11.35 0.54 7.76
C SER A 173 12.03 1.71 7.04
N SER A 174 11.28 2.74 6.66
CA SER A 174 11.81 3.90 5.94
C SER A 174 12.78 4.75 6.75
N GLU A 175 12.65 4.75 8.09
CA GLU A 175 13.52 5.49 9.02
C GLU A 175 14.79 4.71 9.37
N CYS A 176 14.76 3.37 9.30
CA CYS A 176 15.91 2.51 9.62
C CYS A 176 16.82 2.23 8.43
N ILE A 177 16.40 2.57 7.20
CA ILE A 177 17.12 2.25 5.97
C ILE A 177 17.71 3.51 5.34
N VAL A 178 18.87 3.35 4.70
CA VAL A 178 19.53 4.41 3.93
C VAL A 178 18.61 4.90 2.80
N ALA A 179 18.59 6.21 2.57
CA ALA A 179 17.71 6.85 1.60
C ALA A 179 17.79 6.22 0.18
N SER A 180 18.99 5.81 -0.26
CA SER A 180 19.21 5.17 -1.56
C SER A 180 18.55 3.79 -1.71
N LYS A 181 18.19 3.11 -0.62
CA LYS A 181 17.61 1.75 -0.60
C LYS A 181 16.14 1.71 -0.14
N ARG A 182 15.53 2.85 0.14
CA ARG A 182 14.11 2.94 0.56
C ARG A 182 13.16 2.34 -0.47
N GLY A 183 13.45 2.48 -1.77
CA GLY A 183 12.65 1.89 -2.84
C GLY A 183 12.59 0.36 -2.76
N ILE A 184 13.72 -0.30 -2.47
CA ILE A 184 13.77 -1.75 -2.29
C ILE A 184 12.93 -2.17 -1.08
N SER A 185 13.00 -1.45 0.02
CA SER A 185 12.22 -1.74 1.22
C SER A 185 10.71 -1.60 0.98
N LEU A 186 10.28 -0.58 0.26
CA LEU A 186 8.88 -0.41 -0.14
C LEU A 186 8.43 -1.51 -1.11
N GLY A 187 9.31 -1.94 -2.02
CA GLY A 187 9.07 -3.09 -2.88
C GLY A 187 8.83 -4.38 -2.09
N LEU A 188 9.70 -4.67 -1.12
CA LEU A 188 9.55 -5.82 -0.20
C LEU A 188 8.25 -5.74 0.61
N TYR A 189 7.87 -4.55 1.06
CA TYR A 189 6.61 -4.33 1.76
C TYR A 189 5.40 -4.68 0.88
N ASN A 190 5.37 -4.24 -0.38
CA ASN A 190 4.30 -4.56 -1.32
C ASN A 190 4.23 -6.07 -1.64
N VAL A 191 5.37 -6.71 -1.80
CA VAL A 191 5.44 -8.19 -1.93
C VAL A 191 4.88 -8.86 -0.68
N GLY A 192 5.20 -8.35 0.51
CA GLY A 192 4.63 -8.82 1.78
C GLY A 192 3.09 -8.76 1.79
N LEU A 193 2.50 -7.63 1.36
CA LEU A 193 1.04 -7.50 1.21
C LEU A 193 0.46 -8.58 0.29
N ALA A 194 1.05 -8.78 -0.90
CA ALA A 194 0.57 -9.78 -1.85
C ALA A 194 0.70 -11.21 -1.30
N MET A 195 1.81 -11.53 -0.64
CA MET A 195 2.01 -12.83 0.01
C MET A 195 0.98 -13.08 1.12
N GLY A 196 0.60 -12.06 1.89
CA GLY A 196 -0.43 -12.16 2.93
C GLY A 196 -1.79 -12.57 2.36
N ASN A 197 -2.17 -11.99 1.23
CA ASN A 197 -3.40 -12.35 0.52
C ASN A 197 -3.38 -13.81 0.02
N VAL A 198 -2.27 -14.24 -0.57
CA VAL A 198 -2.10 -15.64 -1.02
C VAL A 198 -2.20 -16.61 0.16
N ALA A 199 -1.51 -16.30 1.27
CA ALA A 199 -1.51 -17.16 2.45
C ALA A 199 -2.91 -17.29 3.07
N SER A 200 -3.65 -16.19 3.19
CA SER A 200 -5.02 -16.21 3.71
C SER A 200 -5.97 -17.00 2.82
N SER A 201 -5.87 -16.81 1.50
CA SER A 201 -6.67 -17.55 0.52
C SER A 201 -6.34 -19.06 0.55
N ALA A 202 -5.06 -19.43 0.72
CA ALA A 202 -4.63 -20.82 0.84
C ALA A 202 -5.15 -21.48 2.12
N VAL A 203 -5.10 -20.77 3.26
CA VAL A 203 -5.68 -21.24 4.54
C VAL A 203 -7.18 -21.43 4.39
N CYS A 204 -7.89 -20.49 3.77
CA CYS A 204 -9.32 -20.63 3.49
C CYS A 204 -9.63 -21.82 2.56
N ALA A 205 -8.83 -22.05 1.52
CA ALA A 205 -8.99 -23.20 0.62
C ALA A 205 -8.73 -24.54 1.34
N GLY A 206 -7.81 -24.55 2.30
CA GLY A 206 -7.57 -25.72 3.16
C GLY A 206 -8.73 -25.97 4.14
N SER A 207 -9.14 -24.93 4.87
CA SER A 207 -10.21 -25.05 5.88
C SER A 207 -11.59 -25.32 5.27
N ALA A 208 -11.84 -24.86 4.03
CA ALA A 208 -13.08 -25.15 3.31
C ALA A 208 -13.31 -26.64 3.00
N ARG A 209 -12.25 -27.47 3.09
CA ARG A 209 -12.36 -28.94 2.94
C ARG A 209 -12.94 -29.65 4.16
N LEU A 210 -13.02 -28.96 5.31
CA LEU A 210 -13.67 -29.50 6.50
C LEU A 210 -15.18 -29.66 6.23
N GLU A 211 -15.83 -30.51 7.03
CA GLU A 211 -17.27 -30.72 6.92
C GLU A 211 -18.05 -29.41 6.99
N PRO A 212 -19.14 -29.26 6.20
CA PRO A 212 -19.95 -28.04 6.17
C PRO A 212 -20.54 -27.62 7.52
N HIS A 213 -20.65 -28.58 8.48
CA HIS A 213 -21.16 -28.36 9.82
C HIS A 213 -20.09 -27.95 10.82
N ASN A 214 -18.82 -28.02 10.44
CA ASN A 214 -17.73 -27.75 11.35
C ASN A 214 -17.38 -26.25 11.33
N ASP A 215 -17.56 -25.56 12.43
CA ASP A 215 -17.26 -24.14 12.61
C ASP A 215 -15.79 -23.80 12.35
N TRP A 216 -14.89 -24.77 12.45
CA TRP A 216 -13.48 -24.54 12.14
C TRP A 216 -13.22 -24.19 10.68
N GLN A 217 -14.18 -24.33 9.76
CA GLN A 217 -14.04 -23.81 8.41
C GLN A 217 -13.69 -22.30 8.44
N TRP A 218 -14.49 -21.49 9.11
CA TRP A 218 -14.29 -20.04 9.15
C TRP A 218 -13.44 -19.57 10.33
N LYS A 219 -13.35 -20.36 11.42
CA LYS A 219 -12.54 -20.01 12.59
C LYS A 219 -11.04 -20.21 12.36
N THR A 220 -10.62 -21.16 11.51
CA THR A 220 -9.21 -21.47 11.26
C THR A 220 -8.42 -20.27 10.72
N PRO A 221 -8.84 -19.54 9.66
CA PRO A 221 -8.08 -18.38 9.20
C PRO A 221 -7.98 -17.28 10.25
N ILE A 222 -9.00 -17.11 11.09
CA ILE A 222 -8.96 -16.14 12.20
C ILE A 222 -7.98 -16.58 13.28
N LEU A 223 -7.98 -17.88 13.64
CA LEU A 223 -7.05 -18.42 14.62
C LEU A 223 -5.60 -18.25 14.19
N CYS A 224 -5.29 -18.40 12.90
CA CYS A 224 -3.93 -18.22 12.38
C CYS A 224 -3.35 -16.83 12.62
N GLN A 225 -4.18 -15.79 12.79
CA GLN A 225 -3.71 -14.44 13.09
C GLN A 225 -3.06 -14.31 14.47
N ILE A 226 -3.53 -15.06 15.44
CA ILE A 226 -3.07 -14.97 16.84
C ILE A 226 -1.57 -15.31 16.95
N PRO A 227 -1.10 -16.50 16.53
CA PRO A 227 0.31 -16.83 16.60
C PRO A 227 1.17 -15.90 15.71
N LEU A 228 0.67 -15.48 14.55
CA LEU A 228 1.37 -14.56 13.68
C LEU A 228 1.57 -13.19 14.33
N GLY A 229 0.53 -12.65 14.96
CA GLY A 229 0.62 -11.40 15.71
C GLY A 229 1.55 -11.50 16.91
N LEU A 230 1.58 -12.64 17.60
CA LEU A 230 2.51 -12.90 18.71
C LEU A 230 3.97 -12.95 18.22
N ILE A 231 4.24 -13.65 17.12
CA ILE A 231 5.58 -13.74 16.52
C ILE A 231 6.06 -12.35 16.10
N LEU A 232 5.20 -11.56 15.45
CA LEU A 232 5.55 -10.19 15.04
C LEU A 232 5.82 -9.29 16.24
N GLY A 233 4.90 -9.29 17.23
CA GLY A 233 4.98 -8.42 18.41
C GLY A 233 6.15 -8.76 19.34
N ALA A 234 6.48 -10.04 19.51
CA ALA A 234 7.65 -10.47 20.26
C ALA A 234 8.96 -10.23 19.48
N GLY A 235 8.98 -10.59 18.20
CA GLY A 235 10.19 -10.49 17.38
C GLY A 235 10.63 -9.05 17.10
N ILE A 236 9.72 -8.06 17.08
CA ILE A 236 10.11 -6.64 16.92
C ILE A 236 11.00 -6.15 18.07
N LEU A 237 10.96 -6.80 19.25
CA LEU A 237 11.82 -6.47 20.37
C LEU A 237 13.30 -6.74 20.10
N MET A 238 13.61 -7.62 19.16
CA MET A 238 14.99 -7.94 18.77
C MET A 238 15.64 -6.86 17.88
N PHE A 239 14.86 -5.88 17.43
CA PHE A 239 15.35 -4.83 16.54
C PHE A 239 15.53 -3.51 17.29
N PRO A 240 16.45 -2.62 16.86
CA PRO A 240 16.60 -1.30 17.46
C PRO A 240 15.39 -0.41 17.19
N GLU A 241 15.13 0.57 18.04
CA GLU A 241 14.12 1.62 17.76
C GLU A 241 14.63 2.57 16.67
N SER A 242 13.72 3.32 16.03
CA SER A 242 14.06 4.29 15.00
C SER A 242 15.03 5.36 15.51
N PRO A 243 16.20 5.55 14.85
CA PRO A 243 17.12 6.64 15.19
C PRO A 243 16.45 8.01 15.07
N ARG A 244 15.57 8.20 14.09
CA ARG A 244 14.85 9.46 13.89
C ARG A 244 13.88 9.76 15.05
N TRP A 245 13.26 8.74 15.62
CA TRP A 245 12.39 8.92 16.78
C TRP A 245 13.18 9.37 18.00
N PHE A 246 14.34 8.77 18.28
CA PHE A 246 15.22 9.19 19.36
C PHE A 246 15.67 10.66 19.20
N MET A 247 16.08 11.04 17.99
CA MET A 247 16.47 12.42 17.68
C MET A 247 15.32 13.41 17.88
N GLY A 248 14.09 13.02 17.51
CA GLY A 248 12.89 13.84 17.71
C GLY A 248 12.60 14.13 19.19
N HIS A 249 13.04 13.24 20.10
CA HIS A 249 12.89 13.36 21.56
C HIS A 249 14.16 13.87 22.26
N GLY A 250 15.17 14.31 21.52
CA GLY A 250 16.41 14.84 22.10
C GLY A 250 17.37 13.77 22.67
N ARG A 251 17.14 12.49 22.37
CA ARG A 251 17.91 11.33 22.86
C ARG A 251 18.98 10.94 21.83
N GLU A 252 19.97 11.82 21.61
CA GLU A 252 20.97 11.67 20.54
C GLU A 252 21.84 10.43 20.75
N GLU A 253 22.26 10.13 21.98
CA GLU A 253 23.14 8.99 22.26
C GLU A 253 22.48 7.64 21.93
N GLU A 254 21.20 7.51 22.21
CA GLU A 254 20.44 6.31 21.86
C GLU A 254 20.21 6.20 20.34
N ALA A 255 20.10 7.34 19.65
CA ALA A 255 20.08 7.35 18.20
C ALA A 255 21.40 6.85 17.61
N ARG A 256 22.55 7.22 18.19
CA ARG A 256 23.89 6.72 17.80
C ARG A 256 23.99 5.21 18.00
N GLN A 257 23.54 4.70 19.14
CA GLN A 257 23.52 3.25 19.41
C GLN A 257 22.62 2.50 18.43
N SER A 258 21.47 3.05 18.12
CA SER A 258 20.56 2.47 17.11
C SER A 258 21.24 2.40 15.72
N PHE A 259 21.91 3.47 15.28
CA PHE A 259 22.69 3.45 14.04
C PHE A 259 23.86 2.47 14.08
N CYS A 260 24.52 2.32 15.23
CA CYS A 260 25.59 1.35 15.43
C CYS A 260 25.10 -0.09 15.11
N VAL A 261 23.93 -0.47 15.62
CA VAL A 261 23.31 -1.77 15.36
C VAL A 261 22.88 -1.92 13.90
N LEU A 262 22.32 -0.86 13.30
CA LEU A 262 21.83 -0.88 11.91
C LEU A 262 22.99 -0.92 10.91
N TYR A 263 24.03 -0.10 11.11
CA TYR A 263 25.16 0.04 10.17
C TYR A 263 26.33 -0.89 10.50
N ARG A 264 26.32 -1.53 11.67
CA ARG A 264 27.43 -2.33 12.18
C ARG A 264 28.75 -1.57 12.19
N GLN A 265 28.71 -0.33 12.60
CA GLN A 265 29.83 0.60 12.68
C GLN A 265 29.95 1.16 14.10
N ASN A 266 31.10 1.78 14.41
CA ASN A 266 31.30 2.47 15.68
C ASN A 266 30.30 3.65 15.80
N PRO A 267 29.66 3.90 16.97
CA PRO A 267 28.70 4.98 17.20
C PRO A 267 29.21 6.37 16.81
N TYR A 268 30.51 6.61 16.87
CA TYR A 268 31.15 7.88 16.55
C TYR A 268 31.86 7.87 15.18
N SER A 269 31.52 6.92 14.30
CA SER A 269 32.02 6.92 12.92
C SER A 269 31.57 8.18 12.18
N PRO A 270 32.38 8.68 11.20
CA PRO A 270 32.02 9.84 10.39
C PRO A 270 30.67 9.69 9.69
N ASP A 271 30.37 8.48 9.21
CA ASP A 271 29.13 8.17 8.50
C ASP A 271 27.91 8.34 9.41
N ILE A 272 27.97 7.82 10.65
CA ILE A 272 26.87 7.94 11.64
C ILE A 272 26.70 9.41 12.06
N THR A 273 27.81 10.10 12.31
CA THR A 273 27.77 11.53 12.68
C THR A 273 27.13 12.37 11.57
N ALA A 274 27.51 12.16 10.32
CA ALA A 274 26.90 12.85 9.18
C ALA A 274 25.40 12.56 9.04
N GLN A 275 24.94 11.33 9.32
CA GLN A 275 23.51 11.00 9.31
C GLN A 275 22.75 11.70 10.45
N ILE A 276 23.33 11.77 11.64
CA ILE A 276 22.74 12.47 12.79
C ILE A 276 22.60 13.97 12.51
N ASP A 277 23.66 14.59 11.99
CA ASP A 277 23.64 16.02 11.62
C ASP A 277 22.59 16.31 10.55
N LYS A 278 22.48 15.42 9.54
CA LYS A 278 21.44 15.50 8.53
C LYS A 278 20.03 15.37 9.10
N ILE A 279 19.81 14.46 10.04
CA ILE A 279 18.50 14.30 10.71
C ILE A 279 18.20 15.54 11.54
N LYS A 280 19.17 16.07 12.29
CA LYS A 280 19.04 17.26 13.11
C LYS A 280 18.65 18.48 12.29
N ALA A 281 19.37 18.74 11.20
CA ALA A 281 19.06 19.81 10.26
C ALA A 281 17.65 19.67 9.63
N ASN A 282 17.24 18.43 9.31
CA ASN A 282 15.90 18.19 8.78
C ASN A 282 14.80 18.41 9.84
N LEU A 283 15.01 17.98 11.09
CA LEU A 283 14.06 18.21 12.18
C LEU A 283 13.91 19.70 12.51
N GLU A 284 14.98 20.46 12.47
CA GLU A 284 14.94 21.92 12.65
C GLU A 284 14.11 22.59 11.54
N LYS A 285 14.38 22.23 10.28
CA LYS A 285 13.58 22.71 9.13
C LYS A 285 12.10 22.33 9.25
N GLU A 286 11.80 21.08 9.65
CA GLU A 286 10.41 20.63 9.88
C GLU A 286 9.73 21.43 10.98
N ARG A 287 10.41 21.72 12.10
CA ARG A 287 9.89 22.56 13.18
C ARG A 287 9.62 24.01 12.75
N GLU A 288 10.52 24.58 11.95
CA GLU A 288 10.32 25.93 11.40
C GLU A 288 9.16 25.97 10.42
N HIS A 289 9.04 24.95 9.56
CA HIS A 289 7.93 24.86 8.62
C HIS A 289 6.58 24.59 9.31
N ALA A 290 6.55 23.73 10.33
CA ALA A 290 5.33 23.46 11.10
C ALA A 290 4.75 24.70 11.78
N LYS A 291 5.60 25.69 12.13
CA LYS A 291 5.15 26.99 12.67
C LYS A 291 4.50 27.89 11.62
N LYS A 292 4.80 27.68 10.32
CA LYS A 292 4.39 28.57 9.23
C LYS A 292 3.26 28.00 8.35
N VAL A 293 2.93 26.71 8.48
CA VAL A 293 2.05 25.99 7.55
C VAL A 293 0.90 25.34 8.30
N SER A 294 -0.33 25.58 7.87
CA SER A 294 -1.56 24.94 8.37
C SER A 294 -1.88 23.67 7.57
N CYS A 295 -2.54 22.70 8.21
CA CYS A 295 -3.06 21.51 7.54
C CYS A 295 -4.06 21.84 6.41
N PHE A 296 -4.76 22.99 6.50
CA PHE A 296 -5.69 23.44 5.46
C PHE A 296 -5.02 24.10 4.25
N ASP A 297 -3.71 24.38 4.31
CA ASP A 297 -2.98 24.99 3.19
C ASP A 297 -2.91 24.10 1.96
N ILE A 298 -3.09 22.77 2.11
CA ILE A 298 -3.20 21.82 1.00
C ILE A 298 -4.42 22.10 0.10
N TYR A 299 -5.46 22.75 0.61
CA TYR A 299 -6.68 23.11 -0.11
C TYR A 299 -6.66 24.54 -0.67
N ARG A 300 -5.59 25.33 -0.44
CA ARG A 300 -5.45 26.66 -1.05
C ARG A 300 -5.26 26.56 -2.56
N LYS A 301 -5.67 27.59 -3.31
CA LYS A 301 -5.60 27.65 -4.78
C LYS A 301 -4.24 27.22 -5.37
N LYS A 302 -3.14 27.51 -4.67
CA LYS A 302 -1.78 27.15 -5.10
C LYS A 302 -1.53 25.63 -5.06
N HIS A 303 -2.12 24.91 -4.11
CA HIS A 303 -1.81 23.49 -3.83
C HIS A 303 -2.95 22.53 -4.17
N ILE A 304 -4.19 23.05 -4.29
CA ILE A 304 -5.40 22.22 -4.49
C ILE A 304 -5.32 21.29 -5.69
N ARG A 305 -4.73 21.75 -6.81
CA ARG A 305 -4.54 20.92 -8.00
C ARG A 305 -3.73 19.67 -7.71
N ARG A 306 -2.67 19.79 -6.91
CA ARG A 306 -1.79 18.67 -6.52
C ARG A 306 -2.52 17.70 -5.60
N THR A 307 -3.25 18.24 -4.62
CA THR A 307 -4.06 17.46 -3.67
C THR A 307 -5.17 16.69 -4.39
N LEU A 308 -5.84 17.31 -5.35
CA LEU A 308 -6.87 16.64 -6.16
C LEU A 308 -6.28 15.54 -7.05
N ILE A 309 -5.13 15.75 -7.68
CA ILE A 309 -4.48 14.72 -8.51
C ILE A 309 -4.04 13.55 -7.63
N SER A 310 -3.42 13.81 -6.49
CA SER A 310 -3.01 12.76 -5.54
C SER A 310 -4.22 11.97 -5.02
N GLY A 311 -5.30 12.66 -4.62
CA GLY A 311 -6.55 12.03 -4.23
C GLY A 311 -7.16 11.20 -5.35
N PHE A 312 -7.19 11.72 -6.58
CA PHE A 312 -7.67 11.01 -7.76
C PHE A 312 -6.90 9.70 -8.01
N ILE A 313 -5.57 9.70 -7.89
CA ILE A 313 -4.75 8.49 -8.06
C ILE A 313 -5.16 7.41 -7.05
N MET A 314 -5.36 7.77 -5.78
CA MET A 314 -5.75 6.82 -4.74
C MET A 314 -7.21 6.35 -4.88
N VAL A 315 -8.11 7.23 -5.30
CA VAL A 315 -9.50 6.85 -5.65
C VAL A 315 -9.49 5.89 -6.84
N GLY A 316 -8.71 6.18 -7.89
CA GLY A 316 -8.55 5.31 -9.04
C GLY A 316 -8.06 3.90 -8.69
N LEU A 317 -7.11 3.80 -7.75
CA LEU A 317 -6.66 2.51 -7.21
C LEU A 317 -7.84 1.70 -6.64
N THR A 318 -8.74 2.32 -5.87
CA THR A 318 -9.81 1.62 -5.15
C THR A 318 -10.99 1.22 -6.04
N ILE A 319 -11.45 2.13 -6.92
CA ILE A 319 -12.66 1.91 -7.71
C ILE A 319 -12.42 1.22 -9.05
N SER A 320 -11.16 0.91 -9.41
CA SER A 320 -10.79 0.19 -10.65
C SER A 320 -11.17 -1.29 -10.66
N GLY A 321 -11.76 -1.82 -9.58
CA GLY A 321 -12.22 -3.20 -9.47
C GLY A 321 -11.47 -4.06 -8.46
N ILE A 322 -10.40 -3.56 -7.80
CA ILE A 322 -9.68 -4.35 -6.79
C ILE A 322 -10.58 -4.70 -5.60
N GLN A 323 -11.51 -3.82 -5.23
CA GLN A 323 -12.45 -4.02 -4.14
C GLN A 323 -13.61 -4.99 -4.51
N PHE A 324 -13.72 -5.36 -5.77
CA PHE A 324 -14.53 -6.47 -6.22
C PHE A 324 -13.70 -7.77 -6.25
N VAL A 325 -12.54 -7.75 -6.91
CA VAL A 325 -11.73 -8.95 -7.15
C VAL A 325 -11.16 -9.51 -5.84
N GLN A 326 -10.59 -8.69 -4.96
CA GLN A 326 -9.91 -9.20 -3.77
C GLN A 326 -10.87 -9.80 -2.73
N PRO A 327 -11.94 -9.12 -2.26
CA PRO A 327 -12.84 -9.69 -1.26
C PRO A 327 -13.96 -10.57 -1.85
N TYR A 328 -14.41 -10.31 -3.08
CA TYR A 328 -15.64 -10.93 -3.60
C TYR A 328 -15.45 -11.84 -4.82
N ALA A 329 -14.21 -12.05 -5.31
CA ALA A 329 -13.98 -12.97 -6.42
C ALA A 329 -14.50 -14.39 -6.11
N ALA A 330 -14.26 -14.91 -4.90
CA ALA A 330 -14.74 -16.23 -4.51
C ALA A 330 -16.28 -16.31 -4.50
N LEU A 331 -16.96 -15.25 -4.00
CA LEU A 331 -18.42 -15.14 -4.02
C LEU A 331 -18.95 -15.11 -5.47
N PHE A 332 -18.35 -14.27 -6.30
CA PHE A 332 -18.68 -14.17 -7.72
C PHE A 332 -18.48 -15.50 -8.46
N LEU A 333 -17.34 -16.15 -8.31
CA LEU A 333 -17.01 -17.42 -8.96
C LEU A 333 -17.98 -18.55 -8.51
N LYS A 334 -18.39 -18.55 -7.24
CA LYS A 334 -19.43 -19.47 -6.74
C LYS A 334 -20.78 -19.19 -7.40
N GLY A 335 -21.17 -17.92 -7.55
CA GLY A 335 -22.40 -17.50 -8.22
C GLY A 335 -22.44 -17.91 -9.70
N VAL A 336 -21.30 -17.88 -10.38
CA VAL A 336 -21.13 -18.33 -11.78
C VAL A 336 -21.14 -19.87 -11.92
N GLY A 337 -21.13 -20.60 -10.80
CA GLY A 337 -21.19 -22.07 -10.82
C GLY A 337 -19.85 -22.76 -10.99
N ILE A 338 -18.75 -22.12 -10.57
CA ILE A 338 -17.43 -22.74 -10.58
C ILE A 338 -17.28 -23.69 -9.41
N GLN A 339 -16.84 -24.92 -9.67
CA GLN A 339 -16.79 -25.99 -8.68
C GLN A 339 -15.88 -25.70 -7.48
N ASN A 340 -14.73 -25.03 -7.68
CA ASN A 340 -13.78 -24.74 -6.62
C ASN A 340 -13.35 -23.26 -6.59
N PRO A 341 -14.22 -22.35 -6.11
CA PRO A 341 -13.92 -20.91 -6.08
C PRO A 341 -12.76 -20.57 -5.14
N TYR A 342 -12.51 -21.38 -4.12
CA TYR A 342 -11.40 -21.15 -3.16
C TYR A 342 -10.04 -21.31 -3.84
N LEU A 343 -9.84 -22.38 -4.61
CA LEU A 343 -8.59 -22.62 -5.33
C LEU A 343 -8.31 -21.51 -6.35
N ILE A 344 -9.34 -21.06 -7.07
CA ILE A 344 -9.18 -19.99 -8.07
C ILE A 344 -8.81 -18.69 -7.39
N ASN A 345 -9.38 -18.41 -6.20
CA ASN A 345 -8.99 -17.23 -5.42
C ASN A 345 -7.49 -17.25 -5.01
N VAL A 346 -6.94 -18.43 -4.70
CA VAL A 346 -5.49 -18.60 -4.48
C VAL A 346 -4.70 -18.28 -5.75
N ILE A 347 -5.15 -18.77 -6.91
CA ILE A 347 -4.48 -18.52 -8.20
C ILE A 347 -4.51 -17.02 -8.54
N ILE A 348 -5.64 -16.33 -8.34
CA ILE A 348 -5.75 -14.88 -8.52
C ILE A 348 -4.75 -14.16 -7.60
N GLY A 349 -4.65 -14.57 -6.34
CA GLY A 349 -3.66 -14.03 -5.40
C GLY A 349 -2.22 -14.24 -5.86
N LEU A 350 -1.89 -15.42 -6.40
CA LEU A 350 -0.56 -15.72 -6.98
C LEU A 350 -0.26 -14.85 -8.21
N CYS A 351 -1.27 -14.54 -9.03
CA CYS A 351 -1.13 -13.63 -10.15
C CYS A 351 -0.82 -12.19 -9.68
N ILE A 352 -1.52 -11.68 -8.65
CA ILE A 352 -1.19 -10.38 -8.03
C ILE A 352 0.25 -10.39 -7.50
N LEU A 353 0.66 -11.45 -6.82
CA LEU A 353 2.01 -11.59 -6.28
C LEU A 353 3.05 -11.58 -7.39
N GLY A 354 2.85 -12.35 -8.47
CA GLY A 354 3.73 -12.37 -9.64
C GLY A 354 3.87 -10.99 -10.28
N GLY A 355 2.75 -10.28 -10.45
CA GLY A 355 2.76 -8.89 -10.91
C GLY A 355 3.54 -7.97 -9.98
N SER A 356 3.35 -8.08 -8.67
CA SER A 356 4.00 -7.24 -7.66
C SER A 356 5.53 -7.39 -7.66
N PHE A 357 6.08 -8.55 -8.02
CA PHE A 357 7.52 -8.72 -8.21
C PHE A 357 8.05 -7.94 -9.42
N LEU A 358 7.29 -7.85 -10.51
CA LEU A 358 7.67 -7.12 -11.71
C LEU A 358 7.41 -5.61 -11.60
N GLY A 359 6.51 -5.20 -10.71
CA GLY A 359 6.07 -3.82 -10.56
C GLY A 359 7.20 -2.79 -10.45
N PRO A 360 8.17 -2.94 -9.53
CA PRO A 360 9.28 -2.00 -9.40
C PRO A 360 10.07 -1.81 -10.69
N PHE A 361 10.30 -2.87 -11.47
CA PHE A 361 10.99 -2.79 -12.76
C PHE A 361 10.15 -2.05 -13.81
N ILE A 362 8.86 -2.39 -13.92
CA ILE A 362 7.95 -1.73 -14.86
C ILE A 362 7.89 -0.21 -14.57
N VAL A 363 7.80 0.17 -13.31
CA VAL A 363 7.68 1.57 -12.87
C VAL A 363 8.98 2.35 -13.07
N GLU A 364 10.14 1.71 -12.86
CA GLU A 364 11.45 2.37 -13.01
C GLU A 364 11.80 2.60 -14.48
N TYR A 365 11.57 1.61 -15.34
CA TYR A 365 11.91 1.70 -16.78
C TYR A 365 10.81 2.39 -17.60
N GLY A 366 9.54 2.10 -17.34
CA GLY A 366 8.40 2.62 -18.10
C GLY A 366 7.91 4.00 -17.64
N GLY A 367 8.18 4.36 -16.38
CA GLY A 367 7.64 5.56 -15.74
C GLY A 367 6.27 5.32 -15.08
N ARG A 368 5.87 6.24 -14.18
CA ARG A 368 4.67 6.10 -13.35
C ARG A 368 3.39 6.23 -14.18
N ARG A 369 3.36 7.22 -15.06
CA ARG A 369 2.19 7.53 -15.90
C ARG A 369 1.92 6.45 -16.94
N VAL A 370 2.96 6.01 -17.66
CA VAL A 370 2.82 4.98 -18.70
C VAL A 370 2.40 3.65 -18.10
N ALA A 371 3.03 3.24 -16.97
CA ALA A 371 2.66 2.02 -16.26
C ALA A 371 1.19 2.05 -15.80
N SER A 372 0.73 3.17 -15.22
CA SER A 372 -0.68 3.30 -14.79
C SER A 372 -1.65 3.27 -15.96
N LEU A 373 -1.37 3.98 -17.05
CA LEU A 373 -2.24 4.01 -18.24
C LEU A 373 -2.36 2.63 -18.91
N SER A 374 -1.22 1.97 -19.17
CA SER A 374 -1.24 0.62 -19.75
C SER A 374 -1.98 -0.38 -18.85
N GLY A 375 -1.78 -0.26 -17.52
CA GLY A 375 -2.50 -1.06 -16.54
C GLY A 375 -4.01 -0.87 -16.63
N TYR A 376 -4.50 0.37 -16.57
CA TYR A 376 -5.93 0.65 -16.66
C TYR A 376 -6.55 0.21 -17.97
N ILE A 377 -5.86 0.38 -19.11
CA ILE A 377 -6.37 -0.06 -20.43
C ILE A 377 -6.54 -1.58 -20.46
N VAL A 378 -5.52 -2.34 -20.05
CA VAL A 378 -5.60 -3.81 -20.04
C VAL A 378 -6.66 -4.29 -19.06
N MET A 379 -6.72 -3.71 -17.85
CA MET A 379 -7.72 -4.06 -16.83
C MET A 379 -9.15 -3.79 -17.31
N ALA A 380 -9.40 -2.65 -17.95
CA ALA A 380 -10.70 -2.31 -18.52
C ALA A 380 -11.09 -3.30 -19.63
N THR A 381 -10.14 -3.65 -20.50
CA THR A 381 -10.36 -4.64 -21.58
C THR A 381 -10.69 -6.02 -21.01
N CYS A 382 -9.97 -6.49 -19.98
CA CYS A 382 -10.25 -7.76 -19.32
C CYS A 382 -11.68 -7.81 -18.76
N MET A 383 -12.11 -6.74 -18.06
CA MET A 383 -13.47 -6.67 -17.50
C MET A 383 -14.55 -6.57 -18.58
N LEU A 384 -14.29 -5.83 -19.66
CA LEU A 384 -15.20 -5.73 -20.80
C LEU A 384 -15.41 -7.08 -21.47
N VAL A 385 -14.32 -7.78 -21.79
CA VAL A 385 -14.36 -9.08 -22.45
C VAL A 385 -15.03 -10.13 -21.55
N LEU A 386 -14.74 -10.11 -20.24
CA LEU A 386 -15.37 -11.00 -19.24
C LEU A 386 -16.90 -10.92 -19.32
N SER A 387 -17.45 -9.71 -19.30
CA SER A 387 -18.91 -9.53 -19.37
C SER A 387 -19.46 -9.85 -20.77
N SER A 388 -18.73 -9.51 -21.84
CA SER A 388 -19.16 -9.78 -23.21
C SER A 388 -19.23 -11.28 -23.52
N VAL A 389 -18.28 -12.07 -23.00
CA VAL A 389 -18.28 -13.55 -23.14
C VAL A 389 -19.53 -14.14 -22.48
N ASN A 390 -19.90 -13.65 -21.28
CA ASN A 390 -21.12 -14.10 -20.64
C ASN A 390 -22.37 -13.79 -21.47
N THR A 391 -22.46 -12.59 -22.05
CA THR A 391 -23.61 -12.18 -22.84
C THR A 391 -23.72 -12.95 -24.16
N ALA A 392 -22.59 -13.30 -24.79
CA ALA A 392 -22.55 -13.94 -26.08
C ALA A 392 -22.70 -15.47 -26.02
N LEU A 393 -22.07 -16.12 -25.05
CA LEU A 393 -21.98 -17.59 -24.95
C LEU A 393 -22.82 -18.16 -23.78
N GLY A 394 -23.37 -17.32 -22.93
CA GLY A 394 -23.91 -17.78 -21.65
C GLY A 394 -22.80 -18.28 -20.72
N MET A 395 -23.16 -19.06 -19.68
CA MET A 395 -22.20 -19.62 -18.71
C MET A 395 -21.83 -21.08 -19.01
N ASP A 396 -21.46 -21.36 -20.27
CA ASP A 396 -20.89 -22.65 -20.64
C ASP A 396 -19.51 -22.86 -20.00
N ASP A 397 -19.03 -24.10 -19.99
CA ASP A 397 -17.74 -24.43 -19.35
C ASP A 397 -16.55 -23.70 -19.99
N VAL A 398 -16.61 -23.42 -21.29
CA VAL A 398 -15.61 -22.62 -22.01
C VAL A 398 -15.64 -21.18 -21.51
N ALA A 399 -16.83 -20.58 -21.33
CA ALA A 399 -17.00 -19.23 -20.82
C ALA A 399 -16.46 -19.11 -19.39
N LYS A 400 -16.69 -20.09 -18.52
CA LYS A 400 -16.14 -20.14 -17.15
C LYS A 400 -14.61 -20.12 -17.14
N ILE A 401 -13.96 -20.90 -18.03
CA ILE A 401 -12.50 -20.92 -18.15
C ILE A 401 -11.98 -19.55 -18.59
N VAL A 402 -12.61 -18.93 -19.60
CA VAL A 402 -12.22 -17.60 -20.09
C VAL A 402 -12.35 -16.55 -18.98
N VAL A 403 -13.44 -16.57 -18.20
CA VAL A 403 -13.64 -15.67 -17.04
C VAL A 403 -12.48 -15.79 -16.05
N VAL A 404 -12.08 -17.01 -15.69
CA VAL A 404 -10.96 -17.24 -14.77
C VAL A 404 -9.64 -16.72 -15.33
N VAL A 405 -9.35 -17.00 -16.60
CA VAL A 405 -8.12 -16.52 -17.26
C VAL A 405 -8.07 -15.00 -17.30
N LEU A 406 -9.18 -14.34 -17.62
CA LEU A 406 -9.26 -12.88 -17.65
C LEU A 406 -9.11 -12.26 -16.27
N LEU A 407 -9.66 -12.86 -15.21
CA LEU A 407 -9.46 -12.41 -13.83
C LEU A 407 -8.00 -12.58 -13.41
N CYS A 408 -7.34 -13.68 -13.79
CA CYS A 408 -5.92 -13.89 -13.51
C CYS A 408 -5.03 -12.87 -14.23
N LEU A 409 -5.30 -12.58 -15.50
CA LEU A 409 -4.59 -11.56 -16.27
C LEU A 409 -4.80 -10.17 -15.67
N TRP A 410 -6.05 -9.84 -15.34
CA TRP A 410 -6.39 -8.59 -14.65
C TRP A 410 -5.60 -8.42 -13.34
N ALA A 411 -5.57 -9.49 -12.53
CA ALA A 411 -4.89 -9.50 -11.23
C ALA A 411 -3.36 -9.34 -11.38
N PHE A 412 -2.76 -10.00 -12.35
CA PHE A 412 -1.33 -9.88 -12.66
C PHE A 412 -0.96 -8.45 -13.09
N VAL A 413 -1.75 -7.88 -14.01
CA VAL A 413 -1.54 -6.50 -14.48
C VAL A 413 -1.76 -5.49 -13.36
N PHE A 414 -2.79 -5.66 -12.52
CA PHE A 414 -3.02 -4.82 -11.35
C PHE A 414 -1.80 -4.79 -10.43
N GLY A 415 -1.27 -5.98 -10.05
CA GLY A 415 -0.09 -6.11 -9.19
C GLY A 415 1.15 -5.44 -9.76
N GLY A 416 1.40 -5.61 -11.07
CA GLY A 416 2.57 -5.09 -11.76
C GLY A 416 2.52 -3.60 -12.10
N THR A 417 1.34 -2.99 -12.15
CA THR A 417 1.18 -1.61 -12.60
C THR A 417 0.56 -0.72 -11.54
N ILE A 418 -0.73 -0.84 -11.27
CA ILE A 418 -1.48 0.08 -10.42
C ILE A 418 -1.04 -0.01 -8.96
N ALA A 419 -0.90 -1.23 -8.41
CA ALA A 419 -0.47 -1.44 -7.03
C ALA A 419 0.94 -0.87 -6.78
N ALA A 420 1.84 -0.96 -7.77
CA ALA A 420 3.20 -0.46 -7.69
C ALA A 420 3.31 1.07 -7.85
N THR A 421 2.44 1.68 -8.68
CA THR A 421 2.53 3.10 -9.03
C THR A 421 1.72 4.02 -8.13
N ALA A 422 0.53 3.60 -7.67
CA ALA A 422 -0.44 4.51 -7.07
C ALA A 422 0.09 5.22 -5.81
N ASN A 423 0.58 4.47 -4.83
CA ASN A 423 1.11 5.05 -3.59
C ASN A 423 2.31 5.97 -3.85
N LEU A 424 3.23 5.54 -4.72
CA LEU A 424 4.42 6.30 -5.06
C LEU A 424 4.04 7.61 -5.75
N SER A 425 3.21 7.55 -6.78
CA SER A 425 2.77 8.72 -7.53
C SER A 425 1.96 9.69 -6.66
N ALA A 426 1.07 9.19 -5.80
CA ALA A 426 0.28 10.02 -4.91
C ALA A 426 1.15 10.86 -3.97
N VAL A 427 2.21 10.27 -3.41
CA VAL A 427 3.16 10.97 -2.52
C VAL A 427 4.02 11.98 -3.29
N GLU A 428 4.42 11.66 -4.52
CA GLU A 428 5.25 12.54 -5.38
C GLU A 428 4.49 13.81 -5.84
N MET A 429 3.15 13.80 -5.86
CA MET A 429 2.35 14.98 -6.24
C MET A 429 2.39 16.11 -5.22
N HIS A 430 2.61 15.82 -3.94
CA HIS A 430 2.61 16.84 -2.89
C HIS A 430 3.93 17.61 -2.83
N SER A 431 3.86 18.92 -2.58
CA SER A 431 5.05 19.74 -2.33
C SER A 431 5.76 19.26 -1.05
N VAL A 432 7.08 19.44 -1.02
CA VAL A 432 7.92 18.97 0.10
C VAL A 432 7.42 19.47 1.46
N SER A 433 6.99 20.73 1.53
CA SER A 433 6.51 21.38 2.76
C SER A 433 5.15 20.88 3.26
N LEU A 434 4.26 20.41 2.37
CA LEU A 434 2.90 19.99 2.68
C LEU A 434 2.68 18.48 2.56
N ARG A 435 3.73 17.71 2.28
CA ARG A 435 3.64 16.27 1.96
C ARG A 435 2.93 15.47 3.03
N THR A 436 3.24 15.69 4.30
CA THR A 436 2.63 14.95 5.42
C THR A 436 1.12 15.17 5.49
N TYR A 437 0.68 16.42 5.38
CA TYR A 437 -0.75 16.75 5.38
C TYR A 437 -1.47 16.26 4.12
N GLY A 438 -0.80 16.39 2.96
CA GLY A 438 -1.31 15.89 1.69
C GLY A 438 -1.48 14.38 1.71
N GLN A 439 -0.51 13.63 2.22
CA GLN A 439 -0.59 12.18 2.34
C GLN A 439 -1.69 11.74 3.32
N ALA A 440 -1.87 12.44 4.43
CA ALA A 440 -2.98 12.19 5.34
C ALA A 440 -4.34 12.36 4.65
N SER A 441 -4.51 13.46 3.89
CA SER A 441 -5.73 13.70 3.11
C SER A 441 -6.00 12.59 2.09
N THR A 442 -4.99 12.17 1.34
CA THR A 442 -5.14 11.09 0.35
C THR A 442 -5.43 9.73 0.99
N THR A 443 -4.87 9.45 2.16
CA THR A 443 -5.17 8.21 2.92
C THR A 443 -6.61 8.20 3.41
N ILE A 444 -7.15 9.33 3.85
CA ILE A 444 -8.55 9.45 4.24
C ILE A 444 -9.47 9.18 3.04
N LEU A 445 -9.19 9.81 1.88
CA LEU A 445 -9.94 9.57 0.65
C LEU A 445 -9.87 8.08 0.23
N TYR A 446 -8.67 7.49 0.27
CA TYR A 446 -8.49 6.06 0.02
C TYR A 446 -9.41 5.21 0.90
N GLY A 447 -9.44 5.45 2.21
CA GLY A 447 -10.28 4.71 3.16
C GLY A 447 -11.78 4.84 2.87
N ILE A 448 -12.25 6.06 2.61
CA ILE A 448 -13.67 6.34 2.29
C ILE A 448 -14.09 5.64 1.00
N PHE A 449 -13.30 5.76 -0.07
CA PHE A 449 -13.64 5.14 -1.36
C PHE A 449 -13.48 3.63 -1.34
N THR A 450 -12.51 3.09 -0.58
CA THR A 450 -12.37 1.66 -0.35
C THR A 450 -13.60 1.09 0.36
N PHE A 451 -14.04 1.75 1.43
CA PHE A 451 -15.28 1.38 2.12
C PHE A 451 -16.47 1.40 1.15
N GLY A 452 -16.68 2.51 0.42
CA GLY A 452 -17.79 2.64 -0.53
C GLY A 452 -17.76 1.57 -1.61
N ALA A 453 -16.61 1.37 -2.27
CA ALA A 453 -16.44 0.40 -3.34
C ALA A 453 -16.69 -1.04 -2.87
N THR A 454 -16.26 -1.38 -1.66
CA THR A 454 -16.49 -2.70 -1.09
C THR A 454 -17.94 -2.84 -0.62
N PHE A 455 -18.56 -1.77 -0.10
CA PHE A 455 -19.93 -1.79 0.43
C PHE A 455 -20.98 -2.02 -0.66
N TRP A 456 -20.86 -1.39 -1.82
CA TRP A 456 -21.87 -1.55 -2.88
C TRP A 456 -21.76 -2.87 -3.66
N THR A 457 -20.59 -3.53 -3.65
CA THR A 457 -20.34 -4.74 -4.46
C THR A 457 -21.33 -5.88 -4.17
N PRO A 458 -21.66 -6.27 -2.92
CA PRO A 458 -22.66 -7.30 -2.66
C PRO A 458 -24.05 -6.95 -3.17
N TYR A 459 -24.44 -5.66 -3.13
CA TYR A 459 -25.73 -5.21 -3.67
C TYR A 459 -25.78 -5.34 -5.20
N MET A 460 -24.65 -5.09 -5.89
CA MET A 460 -24.57 -5.30 -7.35
C MET A 460 -24.68 -6.78 -7.73
N LEU A 461 -24.14 -7.66 -6.90
CA LEU A 461 -24.13 -9.11 -7.13
C LEU A 461 -25.43 -9.80 -6.67
N SER A 462 -26.20 -9.16 -5.79
CA SER A 462 -27.41 -9.77 -5.21
C SER A 462 -28.56 -9.83 -6.22
N PRO A 463 -29.21 -11.01 -6.37
CA PRO A 463 -30.38 -11.18 -7.25
C PRO A 463 -31.56 -10.27 -6.88
N TYR A 464 -31.66 -9.85 -5.60
CA TYR A 464 -32.77 -9.00 -5.12
C TYR A 464 -32.59 -7.50 -5.41
N TYR A 465 -31.38 -7.07 -5.79
CA TYR A 465 -31.06 -5.65 -6.01
C TYR A 465 -30.50 -5.40 -7.40
N GLY A 466 -29.20 -5.62 -7.60
CA GLY A 466 -28.55 -5.28 -8.85
C GLY A 466 -28.60 -6.38 -9.90
N ASP A 467 -28.64 -7.63 -9.47
CA ASP A 467 -28.60 -8.84 -10.30
C ASP A 467 -27.61 -8.78 -11.48
N MET A 468 -26.48 -8.10 -11.25
CA MET A 468 -25.52 -7.89 -12.33
C MET A 468 -24.75 -9.16 -12.67
N GLY A 469 -24.57 -10.08 -11.71
CA GLY A 469 -23.81 -11.30 -11.93
C GLY A 469 -22.51 -11.02 -12.70
N PRO A 470 -22.25 -11.72 -13.85
CA PRO A 470 -21.08 -11.46 -14.69
C PRO A 470 -21.06 -10.09 -15.37
N ASN A 471 -22.23 -9.42 -15.51
CA ASN A 471 -22.32 -8.08 -16.11
C ASN A 471 -21.69 -6.98 -15.25
N VAL A 472 -21.30 -7.29 -14.00
CA VAL A 472 -20.53 -6.37 -13.14
C VAL A 472 -19.23 -5.90 -13.81
N GLY A 473 -18.66 -6.70 -14.73
CA GLY A 473 -17.48 -6.31 -15.49
C GLY A 473 -17.72 -5.11 -16.41
N TYR A 474 -18.93 -4.90 -16.98
CA TYR A 474 -19.25 -3.69 -17.76
C TYR A 474 -19.14 -2.45 -16.90
N PHE A 475 -19.64 -2.49 -15.66
CA PHE A 475 -19.53 -1.37 -14.72
C PHE A 475 -18.06 -1.04 -14.43
N TYR A 476 -17.27 -2.04 -14.01
CA TYR A 476 -15.87 -1.80 -13.67
C TYR A 476 -15.03 -1.44 -14.90
N SER A 477 -15.35 -1.98 -16.09
CA SER A 477 -14.71 -1.56 -17.33
C SER A 477 -14.98 -0.07 -17.61
N GLY A 478 -16.24 0.37 -17.56
CA GLY A 478 -16.61 1.76 -17.80
C GLY A 478 -15.93 2.72 -16.83
N VAL A 479 -15.94 2.41 -15.53
CA VAL A 479 -15.25 3.19 -14.49
C VAL A 479 -13.74 3.25 -14.77
N THR A 480 -13.12 2.11 -15.11
CA THR A 480 -11.67 2.04 -15.37
C THR A 480 -11.27 2.80 -16.63
N VAL A 481 -12.12 2.83 -17.67
CA VAL A 481 -11.90 3.67 -18.87
C VAL A 481 -11.92 5.15 -18.50
N VAL A 482 -12.89 5.59 -17.70
CA VAL A 482 -12.94 6.98 -17.22
C VAL A 482 -11.68 7.32 -16.42
N ILE A 483 -11.24 6.44 -15.53
CA ILE A 483 -10.00 6.63 -14.77
C ILE A 483 -8.78 6.71 -15.71
N ALA A 484 -8.71 5.87 -16.74
CA ALA A 484 -7.62 5.90 -17.73
C ALA A 484 -7.57 7.24 -18.47
N VAL A 485 -8.72 7.74 -18.95
CA VAL A 485 -8.82 9.04 -19.64
C VAL A 485 -8.42 10.18 -18.69
N LEU A 486 -8.92 10.20 -17.46
CA LEU A 486 -8.55 11.22 -16.49
C LEU A 486 -7.08 11.12 -16.06
N THR A 487 -6.53 9.93 -15.95
CA THR A 487 -5.08 9.71 -15.69
C THR A 487 -4.25 10.32 -16.83
N PHE A 488 -4.66 10.09 -18.09
CA PHE A 488 -4.00 10.68 -19.25
C PHE A 488 -4.02 12.20 -19.22
N LEU A 489 -5.12 12.83 -18.79
CA LEU A 489 -5.30 14.28 -18.79
C LEU A 489 -4.68 14.97 -17.58
N LEU A 490 -4.72 14.34 -16.39
CA LEU A 490 -4.43 15.01 -15.12
C LEU A 490 -3.09 14.62 -14.52
N VAL A 491 -2.66 13.35 -14.65
CA VAL A 491 -1.48 12.83 -13.95
C VAL A 491 -0.21 13.10 -14.78
N PRO A 492 0.72 13.94 -14.29
CA PRO A 492 1.99 14.17 -14.96
C PRO A 492 2.97 13.00 -14.75
N GLU A 493 3.93 12.84 -15.67
CA GLU A 493 5.04 11.90 -15.47
C GLU A 493 6.07 12.51 -14.52
N THR A 494 6.41 11.75 -13.46
CA THR A 494 7.34 12.16 -12.40
C THR A 494 8.64 11.38 -12.40
N ALA A 495 8.75 10.33 -13.23
CA ALA A 495 9.92 9.47 -13.29
C ALA A 495 11.20 10.28 -13.57
N SER A 496 12.29 9.92 -12.89
CA SER A 496 13.63 10.52 -13.02
C SER A 496 13.74 11.99 -12.59
N LEU A 497 12.71 12.57 -11.96
CA LEU A 497 12.75 13.93 -11.42
C LEU A 497 12.99 13.91 -9.91
N THR A 498 13.72 14.92 -9.41
CA THR A 498 13.76 15.21 -7.98
C THR A 498 12.46 15.90 -7.55
N LEU A 499 12.20 15.94 -6.24
CA LEU A 499 10.98 16.53 -5.70
C LEU A 499 10.88 18.04 -5.99
N GLU A 500 12.01 18.73 -5.99
CA GLU A 500 12.14 20.14 -6.34
C GLU A 500 11.83 20.37 -7.83
N GLN A 501 12.28 19.45 -8.69
CA GLN A 501 11.97 19.51 -10.14
C GLN A 501 10.50 19.23 -10.43
N ILE A 502 9.85 18.37 -9.63
CA ILE A 502 8.40 18.16 -9.70
C ILE A 502 7.67 19.44 -9.27
N ASP A 503 8.15 20.12 -8.23
CA ASP A 503 7.61 21.42 -7.81
C ASP A 503 7.73 22.47 -8.92
N ASP A 504 8.88 22.56 -9.58
CA ASP A 504 9.12 23.44 -10.74
C ASP A 504 8.17 23.09 -11.90
N GLN A 505 7.96 21.80 -12.18
CA GLN A 505 7.06 21.33 -13.23
C GLN A 505 5.60 21.76 -12.98
N PHE A 506 5.12 21.70 -11.74
CA PHE A 506 3.79 22.18 -11.38
C PHE A 506 3.67 23.70 -11.44
N ASN A 507 4.71 24.42 -10.99
CA ASN A 507 4.73 25.89 -10.99
C ASN A 507 4.81 26.46 -12.41
N SER A 508 5.49 25.76 -13.35
CA SER A 508 5.56 26.16 -14.76
C SER A 508 4.25 25.96 -15.55
N GLY A 509 3.21 25.38 -14.94
CA GLY A 509 1.89 25.20 -15.57
C GLY A 509 1.85 24.21 -16.74
N ILE A 510 2.88 23.37 -16.91
CA ILE A 510 2.96 22.38 -17.99
C ILE A 510 1.78 21.40 -17.88
N LYS A 511 1.08 21.18 -19.01
CA LYS A 511 -0.02 20.20 -19.08
C LYS A 511 0.54 18.77 -18.88
N ALA A 512 -0.17 17.93 -18.11
CA ALA A 512 0.25 16.56 -17.82
C ALA A 512 0.50 15.73 -19.09
N CYS A 513 -0.31 15.90 -20.13
CA CYS A 513 -0.15 15.19 -21.41
C CYS A 513 1.15 15.50 -22.16
N LYS A 514 1.82 16.63 -21.84
CA LYS A 514 3.12 17.01 -22.45
C LYS A 514 4.33 16.52 -21.64
N THR A 515 4.13 15.76 -20.57
CA THR A 515 5.21 15.20 -19.75
C THR A 515 5.55 13.78 -20.21
N SER A 516 6.85 13.44 -20.22
CA SER A 516 7.33 12.10 -20.59
C SER A 516 8.64 11.76 -19.89
N VAL A 517 8.95 10.47 -19.75
CA VAL A 517 10.19 9.97 -19.15
C VAL A 517 11.42 10.51 -19.91
N VAL A 518 11.37 10.57 -21.24
CA VAL A 518 12.47 11.06 -22.09
C VAL A 518 12.76 12.53 -21.78
N ARG A 519 11.73 13.37 -21.72
CA ARG A 519 11.85 14.78 -21.35
C ARG A 519 12.42 14.95 -19.93
N ASN A 520 11.94 14.16 -18.99
CA ASN A 520 12.40 14.23 -17.60
C ASN A 520 13.89 13.84 -17.47
N LYS A 521 14.34 12.81 -18.19
CA LYS A 521 15.76 12.43 -18.25
C LYS A 521 16.62 13.55 -18.86
N ALA A 522 16.14 14.24 -19.89
CA ALA A 522 16.83 15.39 -20.47
C ALA A 522 16.97 16.55 -19.48
N ILE A 523 15.92 16.85 -18.69
CA ILE A 523 15.96 17.88 -17.64
C ILE A 523 16.94 17.47 -16.52
N ALA A 524 16.95 16.22 -16.11
CA ALA A 524 17.86 15.72 -15.09
C ALA A 524 19.32 15.76 -15.53
N SER A 525 19.62 15.45 -16.81
CA SER A 525 20.98 15.49 -17.37
C SER A 525 21.50 16.92 -17.57
N SER A 526 20.65 17.84 -18.01
CA SER A 526 21.07 19.24 -18.22
C SER A 526 21.46 19.94 -16.91
N LYS A 527 20.73 19.68 -15.81
CA LYS A 527 21.12 20.20 -14.47
C LYS A 527 22.42 19.59 -13.95
N LYS A 528 22.69 18.31 -14.21
CA LYS A 528 23.97 17.68 -13.85
C LYS A 528 25.15 18.34 -14.61
N GLN A 529 24.97 18.66 -15.88
CA GLN A 529 26.00 19.35 -16.69
C GLN A 529 26.15 20.81 -16.28
N GLY A 530 25.08 21.52 -15.91
CA GLY A 530 25.14 22.90 -15.42
C GLY A 530 25.88 23.02 -14.07
N VAL A 531 25.67 22.07 -13.16
CA VAL A 531 26.42 21.98 -11.88
C VAL A 531 27.90 21.67 -12.14
N ALA A 532 28.21 20.80 -13.11
CA ALA A 532 29.60 20.48 -13.49
C ALA A 532 30.34 21.60 -14.20
N ARG A 533 29.62 22.60 -14.80
CA ARG A 533 30.21 23.77 -15.48
C ARG A 533 30.29 25.04 -14.64
N GLY A 534 29.90 25.00 -13.36
CA GLY A 534 30.00 26.15 -12.45
C GLY A 534 29.10 27.35 -12.79
N ASP A 535 28.12 27.18 -13.69
CA ASP A 535 27.16 28.25 -14.02
C ASP A 535 26.03 28.31 -12.95
N VAL A 536 26.41 28.69 -11.72
CA VAL A 536 25.48 29.24 -10.75
C VAL A 536 25.29 30.71 -11.05
N ARG A 537 24.36 31.07 -11.91
CA ARG A 537 23.77 32.41 -11.89
C ARG A 537 22.60 32.39 -10.89
N VAL A 538 22.78 33.21 -9.87
CA VAL A 538 21.84 33.62 -8.81
C VAL A 538 20.50 34.05 -9.38
#